data_7d388911f887fd2983d6e6feaec5c061
#
_entry.id   7d388911f887fd2983d6e6feaec5c061
#
_cell.length_a   1.000
_cell.length_b   1.000
_cell.length_c   1.000
_cell.angle_alpha   90.00
_cell.angle_beta   90.00
_cell.angle_gamma   90.00
#
_symmetry.space_group_name_H-M   'P 1'
#
loop_
_entity.id
_entity.type
_entity.pdbx_description
1 polymer ?
#
loop_
_entity_poly.entity_id
_entity_poly.type
_entity_poly.pdbx_seq_one_letter_code
_entity_poly.pdbx_strand_id
1 'polypeptide(L)'
;KHRGIYFRVTKNALQVDPRGRTSTGERFDRLNVPIKPWRDPLGPDTLLCPQSDDFMKSTLGLKDYDWTREVRSIINTYDRPDLPVRVRHWNRDKLKAAVVLEHELPHCRLVISHSSSASITALLEGVPSISTGPTAAAYHLTGPLTRESFIDPPKPSYEDRYQFASVLADNQFTLSEF
;
A
#
# COMPACT_ATOMS: atom_id res chain seq x y z
N LYS A 1 -5.06 20.81 -14.07
CA LYS A 1 -4.58 19.47 -13.68
C LYS A 1 -5.77 18.53 -13.77
N HIS A 2 -5.89 17.80 -14.86
CA HIS A 2 -6.94 16.79 -15.02
C HIS A 2 -6.54 15.60 -14.15
N ARG A 3 -7.24 15.37 -13.04
CA ARG A 3 -7.26 14.07 -12.40
C ARG A 3 -8.02 13.16 -13.35
N GLY A 4 -7.30 12.48 -14.24
CA GLY A 4 -7.88 11.46 -15.08
C GLY A 4 -8.52 10.39 -14.20
N ILE A 5 -9.74 10.01 -14.49
CA ILE A 5 -10.35 8.85 -13.84
C ILE A 5 -9.75 7.63 -14.54
N TYR A 6 -8.90 6.92 -13.80
CA TYR A 6 -8.32 5.67 -14.29
C TYR A 6 -9.18 4.49 -13.85
N PHE A 7 -9.42 3.60 -14.77
CA PHE A 7 -10.08 2.32 -14.52
C PHE A 7 -9.04 1.23 -14.47
N ARG A 8 -9.15 0.36 -13.48
CA ARG A 8 -8.33 -0.83 -13.38
C ARG A 8 -9.02 -1.98 -14.11
N VAL A 9 -8.28 -2.64 -14.98
CA VAL A 9 -8.76 -3.86 -15.66
C VAL A 9 -8.05 -5.06 -15.03
N THR A 10 -8.82 -5.95 -14.42
CA THR A 10 -8.31 -7.20 -13.84
C THR A 10 -9.18 -8.36 -14.32
N LYS A 11 -8.56 -9.53 -14.49
CA LYS A 11 -9.26 -10.76 -14.81
C LYS A 11 -9.32 -11.65 -13.56
N ASN A 12 -10.53 -11.96 -13.10
CA ASN A 12 -10.79 -12.86 -11.96
C ASN A 12 -10.13 -12.43 -10.64
N ALA A 13 -9.83 -11.14 -10.45
CA ALA A 13 -9.22 -10.64 -9.23
C ALA A 13 -9.66 -9.20 -8.93
N LEU A 14 -9.66 -8.81 -7.66
CA LEU A 14 -9.94 -7.44 -7.23
C LEU A 14 -8.76 -6.50 -7.47
N GLN A 15 -7.56 -7.04 -7.53
CA GLN A 15 -6.34 -6.29 -7.78
C GLN A 15 -5.47 -7.00 -8.82
N VAL A 16 -4.59 -6.25 -9.46
CA VAL A 16 -3.59 -6.82 -10.37
C VAL A 16 -2.63 -7.68 -9.55
N ASP A 17 -2.42 -8.92 -9.98
CA ASP A 17 -1.33 -9.75 -9.48
C ASP A 17 -0.13 -9.55 -10.42
N PRO A 18 0.92 -8.88 -9.97
CA PRO A 18 2.09 -8.61 -10.79
C PRO A 18 3.07 -9.79 -10.87
N ARG A 19 2.86 -10.85 -10.08
CA ARG A 19 3.78 -12.01 -10.06
C ARG A 19 3.87 -12.66 -11.42
N GLY A 20 5.12 -12.91 -11.86
CA GLY A 20 5.40 -13.52 -13.16
C GLY A 20 5.02 -12.67 -14.37
N ARG A 21 4.70 -11.39 -14.17
CA ARG A 21 4.46 -10.44 -15.25
C ARG A 21 5.68 -9.54 -15.41
N THR A 22 5.96 -9.18 -16.64
CA THR A 22 6.97 -8.20 -17.01
C THR A 22 6.31 -7.07 -17.78
N SER A 23 6.86 -5.87 -17.68
CA SER A 23 6.43 -4.68 -18.39
C SER A 23 7.65 -4.05 -19.07
N THR A 24 7.43 -3.38 -20.21
CA THR A 24 8.47 -2.55 -20.84
C THR A 24 8.72 -1.25 -20.06
N GLY A 25 7.81 -0.87 -19.19
CA GLY A 25 7.86 0.36 -18.41
C GLY A 25 7.36 1.61 -19.15
N GLU A 26 7.19 1.57 -20.48
CA GLU A 26 6.84 2.74 -21.29
C GLU A 26 5.60 3.48 -20.80
N ARG A 27 4.60 2.74 -20.31
CA ARG A 27 3.37 3.35 -19.80
C ARG A 27 3.62 4.02 -18.44
N PHE A 28 4.40 3.40 -17.58
CA PHE A 28 4.75 3.97 -16.28
C PHE A 28 5.60 5.23 -16.45
N ASP A 29 6.56 5.23 -17.35
CA ASP A 29 7.41 6.38 -17.64
C ASP A 29 6.60 7.57 -18.16
N ARG A 30 5.59 7.32 -19.02
CA ARG A 30 4.66 8.37 -19.48
C ARG A 30 3.81 8.98 -18.36
N LEU A 31 3.53 8.23 -17.30
CA LEU A 31 2.81 8.75 -16.13
C LEU A 31 3.65 9.71 -15.30
N ASN A 32 4.98 9.67 -15.48
CA ASN A 32 5.95 10.50 -14.77
C ASN A 32 5.78 10.47 -13.25
N VAL A 33 5.54 9.28 -12.70
CA VAL A 33 5.42 9.04 -11.26
C VAL A 33 6.81 8.66 -10.73
N PRO A 34 7.41 9.45 -9.84
CA PRO A 34 8.75 9.15 -9.34
C PRO A 34 8.74 7.96 -8.37
N ILE A 35 9.76 7.13 -8.46
CA ILE A 35 10.12 6.16 -7.43
C ILE A 35 11.25 6.76 -6.60
N LYS A 36 10.92 7.20 -5.39
CA LYS A 36 11.89 7.85 -4.52
C LYS A 36 12.85 6.83 -3.89
N PRO A 37 14.10 7.21 -3.59
CA PRO A 37 14.99 6.37 -2.80
C PRO A 37 14.36 6.08 -1.44
N TRP A 38 14.79 4.99 -0.79
CA TRP A 38 14.38 4.71 0.58
C TRP A 38 14.80 5.88 1.47
N ARG A 39 13.89 6.30 2.34
CA ARG A 39 14.17 7.38 3.29
C ARG A 39 15.20 6.93 4.32
N ASP A 40 16.12 7.81 4.64
CA ASP A 40 17.15 7.60 5.66
C ASP A 40 17.47 8.96 6.32
N PRO A 41 17.22 9.15 7.63
CA PRO A 41 16.52 8.17 8.50
C PRO A 41 15.03 8.04 8.19
N LEU A 42 14.48 6.88 8.52
CA LEU A 42 13.04 6.67 8.57
C LEU A 42 12.43 7.42 9.76
N GLY A 43 11.17 7.82 9.65
CA GLY A 43 10.41 8.35 10.78
C GLY A 43 10.20 7.30 11.89
N PRO A 44 9.67 7.68 13.06
CA PRO A 44 9.48 6.75 14.18
C PRO A 44 8.24 5.86 14.05
N ASP A 45 7.21 6.31 13.31
CA ASP A 45 5.87 5.75 13.41
C ASP A 45 5.62 4.56 12.49
N THR A 46 4.90 3.56 12.96
CA THR A 46 4.21 2.58 12.13
C THR A 46 2.78 3.06 11.86
N LEU A 47 2.41 3.22 10.59
CA LEU A 47 1.10 3.72 10.18
C LEU A 47 0.22 2.57 9.69
N LEU A 48 -0.85 2.28 10.42
CA LEU A 48 -1.89 1.36 9.96
C LEU A 48 -2.88 2.10 9.06
N CYS A 49 -3.06 1.60 7.84
CA CYS A 49 -3.98 2.13 6.86
C CYS A 49 -5.12 1.12 6.60
N PRO A 50 -6.16 1.08 7.44
CA PRO A 50 -7.30 0.19 7.26
C PRO A 50 -8.06 0.56 5.99
N GLN A 51 -8.70 -0.44 5.39
CA GLN A 51 -9.76 -0.22 4.42
C GLN A 51 -11.09 0.04 5.12
N SER A 52 -12.09 0.51 4.35
CA SER A 52 -13.41 0.69 4.92
C SER A 52 -14.02 -0.66 5.33
N ASP A 53 -14.80 -0.65 6.42
CA ASP A 53 -15.51 -1.85 6.88
C ASP A 53 -16.41 -2.44 5.79
N ASP A 54 -17.08 -1.58 5.01
CA ASP A 54 -17.91 -2.02 3.88
C ASP A 54 -17.11 -2.82 2.86
N PHE A 55 -15.88 -2.38 2.55
CA PHE A 55 -15.00 -3.11 1.63
C PHE A 55 -14.58 -4.44 2.23
N MET A 56 -14.17 -4.46 3.50
CA MET A 56 -13.75 -5.69 4.18
C MET A 56 -14.90 -6.70 4.27
N LYS A 57 -16.10 -6.23 4.63
CA LYS A 57 -17.31 -7.06 4.68
C LYS A 57 -17.67 -7.62 3.30
N SER A 58 -17.69 -6.78 2.28
CA SER A 58 -18.07 -7.20 0.92
C SER A 58 -17.05 -8.13 0.27
N THR A 59 -15.75 -7.94 0.58
CA THR A 59 -14.66 -8.66 -0.07
C THR A 59 -14.34 -9.97 0.62
N LEU A 60 -14.37 -9.98 1.97
CA LEU A 60 -14.01 -11.14 2.77
C LEU A 60 -15.22 -11.91 3.29
N GLY A 61 -16.44 -11.41 3.06
CA GLY A 61 -17.68 -12.02 3.56
C GLY A 61 -17.80 -11.99 5.09
N LEU A 62 -16.95 -11.22 5.77
CA LEU A 62 -16.88 -11.17 7.22
C LEU A 62 -17.81 -10.08 7.75
N LYS A 63 -18.67 -10.42 8.69
CA LYS A 63 -19.39 -9.46 9.53
C LYS A 63 -18.46 -9.09 10.68
N ASP A 64 -18.48 -7.83 11.08
CA ASP A 64 -17.77 -7.33 12.27
C ASP A 64 -16.25 -7.57 12.29
N TYR A 65 -15.62 -7.60 11.10
CA TYR A 65 -14.17 -7.71 11.00
C TYR A 65 -13.51 -6.39 11.37
N ASP A 66 -12.69 -6.40 12.41
CA ASP A 66 -11.85 -5.29 12.83
C ASP A 66 -10.37 -5.60 12.55
N TRP A 67 -9.96 -5.38 11.32
CA TRP A 67 -8.59 -5.60 10.88
C TRP A 67 -7.58 -4.81 11.73
N THR A 68 -7.92 -3.59 12.12
CA THR A 68 -7.02 -2.74 12.93
C THR A 68 -6.76 -3.36 14.29
N ARG A 69 -7.79 -3.91 14.93
CA ARG A 69 -7.66 -4.57 16.23
C ARG A 69 -6.84 -5.85 16.12
N GLU A 70 -7.08 -6.65 15.07
CA GLU A 70 -6.33 -7.87 14.81
C GLU A 70 -4.84 -7.57 14.58
N VAL A 71 -4.51 -6.63 13.69
CA VAL A 71 -3.13 -6.26 13.42
C VAL A 71 -2.44 -5.69 14.66
N ARG A 72 -3.11 -4.84 15.44
CA ARG A 72 -2.57 -4.36 16.71
C ARG A 72 -2.32 -5.49 17.70
N SER A 73 -3.23 -6.45 17.80
CA SER A 73 -3.05 -7.63 18.66
C SER A 73 -1.80 -8.41 18.26
N ILE A 74 -1.58 -8.64 16.97
CA ILE A 74 -0.38 -9.29 16.44
C ILE A 74 0.88 -8.49 16.80
N ILE A 75 0.91 -7.18 16.52
CA ILE A 75 2.06 -6.32 16.78
C ILE A 75 2.40 -6.28 18.27
N ASN A 76 1.40 -6.26 19.15
CA ASN A 76 1.61 -6.27 20.60
C ASN A 76 2.35 -7.53 21.08
N THR A 77 2.21 -8.67 20.38
CA THR A 77 2.98 -9.88 20.70
C THR A 77 4.47 -9.76 20.40
N TYR A 78 4.89 -8.75 19.63
CA TYR A 78 6.28 -8.54 19.27
C TYR A 78 7.11 -7.83 20.36
N ASP A 79 6.43 -7.30 21.36
CA ASP A 79 7.04 -6.64 22.55
C ASP A 79 8.04 -5.54 22.16
N ARG A 80 7.57 -4.59 21.32
CA ARG A 80 8.36 -3.45 20.85
C ARG A 80 7.63 -2.13 21.12
N PRO A 81 7.54 -1.73 22.40
CA PRO A 81 6.86 -0.48 22.80
C PRO A 81 7.57 0.77 22.29
N ASP A 82 8.84 0.64 21.89
CA ASP A 82 9.65 1.71 21.28
C ASP A 82 9.23 2.01 19.83
N LEU A 83 8.39 1.18 19.20
CA LEU A 83 7.89 1.36 17.84
C LEU A 83 6.41 1.78 17.85
N PRO A 84 6.11 3.08 17.92
CA PRO A 84 4.75 3.56 18.06
C PRO A 84 3.88 3.21 16.83
N VAL A 85 2.61 2.88 17.11
CA VAL A 85 1.63 2.49 16.10
C VAL A 85 0.48 3.50 16.06
N ARG A 86 0.35 4.18 14.94
CA ARG A 86 -0.77 5.10 14.65
C ARG A 86 -1.74 4.47 13.66
N VAL A 87 -3.00 4.90 13.70
CA VAL A 87 -4.03 4.48 12.74
C VAL A 87 -4.46 5.68 11.93
N ARG A 88 -4.41 5.54 10.61
CA ARG A 88 -4.97 6.49 9.66
C ARG A 88 -6.38 6.04 9.31
N HIS A 89 -7.37 6.61 9.99
CA HIS A 89 -8.77 6.31 9.68
C HIS A 89 -9.17 6.92 8.34
N TRP A 90 -9.73 6.10 7.47
CA TRP A 90 -10.37 6.57 6.26
C TRP A 90 -11.68 7.28 6.63
N ASN A 91 -11.80 8.57 6.31
CA ASN A 91 -12.99 9.34 6.62
C ASN A 91 -13.65 9.82 5.32
N ARG A 92 -14.80 9.24 5.00
CA ARG A 92 -15.60 9.58 3.83
C ARG A 92 -16.07 11.03 3.81
N ASP A 93 -16.36 11.58 4.98
CA ASP A 93 -16.97 12.91 5.12
C ASP A 93 -15.94 14.06 5.12
N LYS A 94 -14.65 13.75 5.13
CA LYS A 94 -13.57 14.75 5.17
C LYS A 94 -12.85 14.94 3.84
N LEU A 95 -13.59 14.90 2.73
CA LEU A 95 -13.04 15.28 1.42
C LEU A 95 -12.46 16.73 1.37
N LYS A 96 -12.75 17.55 2.38
CA LYS A 96 -12.30 18.96 2.46
C LYS A 96 -11.06 19.19 3.35
N ALA A 97 -10.62 18.20 4.14
CA ALA A 97 -9.49 18.38 5.06
C ALA A 97 -8.70 17.10 5.33
N ALA A 98 -8.81 16.05 4.50
CA ALA A 98 -8.00 14.85 4.68
C ALA A 98 -6.53 15.20 4.38
N VAL A 99 -5.68 15.03 5.38
CA VAL A 99 -4.23 15.03 5.15
C VAL A 99 -3.93 13.96 4.11
N VAL A 100 -3.29 14.35 3.02
CA VAL A 100 -2.90 13.42 1.97
C VAL A 100 -1.87 12.46 2.57
N LEU A 101 -1.92 11.19 2.21
CA LEU A 101 -1.04 10.17 2.78
C LEU A 101 0.44 10.60 2.67
N GLU A 102 0.82 11.19 1.56
CA GLU A 102 2.17 11.66 1.27
C GLU A 102 2.71 12.68 2.31
N HIS A 103 1.82 13.40 3.00
CA HIS A 103 2.20 14.30 4.09
C HIS A 103 2.45 13.58 5.42
N GLU A 104 1.92 12.38 5.58
CA GLU A 104 2.15 11.56 6.78
C GLU A 104 3.41 10.69 6.66
N LEU A 105 3.77 10.28 5.43
CA LEU A 105 4.87 9.37 5.16
C LEU A 105 6.24 9.85 5.69
N PRO A 106 6.59 11.16 5.75
CA PRO A 106 7.83 11.60 6.36
C PRO A 106 8.02 11.19 7.82
N HIS A 107 6.92 10.96 8.53
CA HIS A 107 6.92 10.54 9.93
C HIS A 107 6.86 9.02 10.11
N CYS A 108 6.81 8.27 9.01
CA CYS A 108 6.63 6.83 9.06
C CYS A 108 7.94 6.07 8.85
N ARG A 109 8.12 5.00 9.64
CA ARG A 109 9.10 3.95 9.39
C ARG A 109 8.53 2.80 8.58
N LEU A 110 7.22 2.60 8.68
CA LEU A 110 6.50 1.47 8.11
C LEU A 110 5.03 1.83 7.88
N VAL A 111 4.50 1.45 6.74
CA VAL A 111 3.06 1.47 6.46
C VAL A 111 2.54 0.04 6.43
N ILE A 112 1.45 -0.24 7.14
CA ILE A 112 0.77 -1.55 7.10
C ILE A 112 -0.65 -1.35 6.60
N SER A 113 -1.06 -2.11 5.59
CA SER A 113 -2.42 -2.14 5.08
C SER A 113 -2.86 -3.57 4.75
N HIS A 114 -4.17 -3.79 4.59
CA HIS A 114 -4.63 -5.10 4.10
C HIS A 114 -4.38 -5.24 2.60
N SER A 115 -5.04 -4.43 1.78
CA SER A 115 -4.91 -4.44 0.32
C SER A 115 -5.08 -3.02 -0.27
N SER A 116 -4.77 -2.00 0.54
CA SER A 116 -4.92 -0.60 0.16
C SER A 116 -3.82 -0.12 -0.78
N SER A 117 -4.14 0.86 -1.63
CA SER A 117 -3.15 1.62 -2.39
C SER A 117 -2.14 2.36 -1.51
N ALA A 118 -2.40 2.48 -0.21
CA ALA A 118 -1.47 3.09 0.74
C ALA A 118 -0.10 2.38 0.74
N SER A 119 -0.07 1.03 0.61
CA SER A 119 1.18 0.28 0.48
C SER A 119 1.92 0.62 -0.81
N ILE A 120 1.19 0.78 -1.92
CA ILE A 120 1.79 1.16 -3.21
C ILE A 120 2.39 2.56 -3.11
N THR A 121 1.62 3.53 -2.60
CA THR A 121 2.10 4.90 -2.40
C THR A 121 3.33 4.95 -1.50
N ALA A 122 3.34 4.21 -0.39
CA ALA A 122 4.48 4.14 0.52
C ALA A 122 5.74 3.62 -0.20
N LEU A 123 5.63 2.52 -0.95
CA LEU A 123 6.74 1.95 -1.72
C LEU A 123 7.33 2.95 -2.73
N LEU A 124 6.48 3.70 -3.43
CA LEU A 124 6.93 4.72 -4.39
C LEU A 124 7.55 5.94 -3.70
N GLU A 125 7.05 6.31 -2.52
CA GLU A 125 7.54 7.42 -1.71
C GLU A 125 8.80 7.08 -0.88
N GLY A 126 9.32 5.85 -0.99
CA GLY A 126 10.52 5.41 -0.28
C GLY A 126 10.28 5.11 1.20
N VAL A 127 9.09 4.69 1.57
CA VAL A 127 8.75 4.19 2.91
C VAL A 127 8.43 2.70 2.82
N PRO A 128 9.05 1.83 3.62
CA PRO A 128 8.73 0.41 3.68
C PRO A 128 7.27 0.16 3.96
N SER A 129 6.74 -0.93 3.43
CA SER A 129 5.34 -1.25 3.60
C SER A 129 5.13 -2.76 3.72
N ILE A 130 4.06 -3.16 4.44
CA ILE A 130 3.59 -4.54 4.56
C ILE A 130 2.12 -4.57 4.17
N SER A 131 1.77 -5.51 3.28
CA SER A 131 0.39 -5.82 2.92
C SER A 131 -0.01 -7.13 3.59
N THR A 132 -1.06 -7.12 4.43
CA THR A 132 -1.49 -8.34 5.12
C THR A 132 -2.42 -9.21 4.28
N GLY A 133 -3.02 -8.66 3.22
CA GLY A 133 -3.88 -9.41 2.31
C GLY A 133 -3.08 -10.14 1.23
N PRO A 134 -3.13 -11.46 1.14
CA PRO A 134 -2.33 -12.24 0.17
C PRO A 134 -2.70 -11.94 -1.30
N THR A 135 -3.86 -11.36 -1.54
CA THR A 135 -4.32 -10.92 -2.88
C THR A 135 -4.01 -9.46 -3.16
N ALA A 136 -3.39 -8.74 -2.23
CA ALA A 136 -2.98 -7.35 -2.45
C ALA A 136 -1.87 -7.27 -3.50
N ALA A 137 -1.95 -6.29 -4.40
CA ALA A 137 -0.96 -6.13 -5.46
C ALA A 137 0.47 -6.02 -4.93
N ALA A 138 0.67 -5.32 -3.80
CA ALA A 138 1.98 -5.14 -3.19
C ALA A 138 2.47 -6.33 -2.33
N TYR A 139 1.65 -7.34 -2.08
CA TYR A 139 1.96 -8.41 -1.11
C TYR A 139 3.27 -9.13 -1.42
N HIS A 140 3.52 -9.45 -2.69
CA HIS A 140 4.73 -10.19 -3.11
C HIS A 140 6.03 -9.40 -2.90
N LEU A 141 5.97 -8.06 -2.90
CA LEU A 141 7.12 -7.20 -2.60
C LEU A 141 7.31 -6.96 -1.11
N THR A 142 6.22 -7.00 -0.36
CA THR A 142 6.22 -6.58 1.04
C THR A 142 6.25 -7.76 2.01
N GLY A 143 5.84 -8.94 1.55
CA GLY A 143 5.76 -10.14 2.38
C GLY A 143 4.71 -10.07 3.50
N PRO A 144 4.63 -11.13 4.31
CA PRO A 144 3.70 -11.21 5.42
C PRO A 144 4.14 -10.35 6.61
N LEU A 145 3.18 -10.00 7.47
CA LEU A 145 3.46 -9.36 8.75
C LEU A 145 3.98 -10.43 9.73
N THR A 146 5.29 -10.41 9.96
CA THR A 146 5.97 -11.21 10.97
C THR A 146 6.71 -10.28 11.94
N ARG A 147 7.26 -10.84 13.03
CA ARG A 147 8.10 -10.06 13.95
C ARG A 147 9.32 -9.48 13.24
N GLU A 148 9.97 -10.27 12.42
CA GLU A 148 11.16 -9.87 11.65
C GLU A 148 10.82 -8.74 10.68
N SER A 149 9.81 -8.90 9.84
CA SER A 149 9.39 -7.88 8.87
C SER A 149 8.84 -6.61 9.53
N PHE A 150 8.33 -6.70 10.77
CA PHE A 150 7.92 -5.54 11.53
C PHE A 150 9.12 -4.77 12.08
N ILE A 151 10.17 -5.45 12.55
CA ILE A 151 11.38 -4.83 13.12
C ILE A 151 12.27 -4.27 12.01
N ASP A 152 12.54 -5.07 10.98
CA ASP A 152 13.32 -4.73 9.80
C ASP A 152 12.47 -4.91 8.53
N PRO A 153 11.71 -3.89 8.15
CA PRO A 153 10.77 -4.01 7.03
C PRO A 153 11.47 -4.21 5.69
N PRO A 154 10.90 -5.04 4.81
CA PRO A 154 11.45 -5.28 3.48
C PRO A 154 11.62 -3.98 2.69
N LYS A 155 12.77 -3.84 2.05
CA LYS A 155 13.13 -2.74 1.16
C LYS A 155 13.47 -3.30 -0.23
N PRO A 156 12.47 -3.62 -1.07
CA PRO A 156 12.70 -4.06 -2.43
C PRO A 156 13.64 -3.13 -3.20
N SER A 157 14.40 -3.67 -4.14
CA SER A 157 15.29 -2.88 -4.97
C SER A 157 14.52 -1.82 -5.78
N TYR A 158 15.25 -0.85 -6.36
CA TYR A 158 14.63 0.10 -7.29
C TYR A 158 14.00 -0.64 -8.46
N GLU A 159 14.69 -1.62 -9.02
CA GLU A 159 14.23 -2.40 -10.17
C GLU A 159 12.94 -3.18 -9.84
N ASP A 160 12.87 -3.82 -8.68
CA ASP A 160 11.64 -4.53 -8.26
C ASP A 160 10.45 -3.58 -8.14
N ARG A 161 10.67 -2.38 -7.58
CA ARG A 161 9.62 -1.37 -7.46
C ARG A 161 9.23 -0.79 -8.82
N TYR A 162 10.19 -0.62 -9.70
CA TYR A 162 9.95 -0.13 -11.06
C TYR A 162 9.13 -1.14 -11.86
N GLN A 163 9.54 -2.41 -11.87
CA GLN A 163 8.79 -3.47 -12.55
C GLN A 163 7.37 -3.62 -11.99
N PHE A 164 7.23 -3.58 -10.67
CA PHE A 164 5.93 -3.60 -10.02
C PHE A 164 5.03 -2.43 -10.45
N ALA A 165 5.55 -1.20 -10.40
CA ALA A 165 4.81 0.00 -10.79
C ALA A 165 4.43 -0.02 -12.28
N SER A 166 5.33 -0.52 -13.12
CA SER A 166 5.13 -0.67 -14.57
C SER A 166 4.00 -1.65 -14.89
N VAL A 167 3.99 -2.82 -14.24
CA VAL A 167 2.88 -3.79 -14.41
C VAL A 167 1.55 -3.20 -13.92
N LEU A 168 1.56 -2.42 -12.83
CA LEU A 168 0.33 -1.75 -12.39
C LEU A 168 -0.14 -0.71 -13.41
N ALA A 169 0.77 0.07 -13.98
CA ALA A 169 0.45 1.07 -15.00
C ALA A 169 -0.16 0.44 -16.26
N ASP A 170 0.36 -0.69 -16.71
CA ASP A 170 -0.16 -1.42 -17.88
C ASP A 170 -1.59 -1.92 -17.70
N ASN A 171 -2.08 -1.96 -16.45
CA ASN A 171 -3.45 -2.40 -16.14
C ASN A 171 -4.38 -1.25 -15.70
N GLN A 172 -3.96 0.00 -15.94
CA GLN A 172 -4.76 1.20 -15.64
C GLN A 172 -5.01 1.99 -16.92
N PHE A 173 -6.28 2.31 -17.19
CA PHE A 173 -6.71 2.96 -18.41
C PHE A 173 -7.61 4.15 -18.10
N THR A 174 -7.52 5.20 -18.91
CA THR A 174 -8.51 6.27 -18.95
C THR A 174 -9.68 5.87 -19.86
N LEU A 175 -10.82 6.56 -19.74
CA LEU A 175 -11.97 6.30 -20.64
C LEU A 175 -11.65 6.55 -22.11
N SER A 176 -10.69 7.42 -22.40
CA SER A 176 -10.28 7.73 -23.78
C SER A 176 -9.40 6.65 -24.42
N GLU A 177 -8.97 5.64 -23.64
CA GLU A 177 -8.16 4.51 -24.12
C GLU A 177 -9.00 3.26 -24.41
N PHE A 178 -10.33 3.34 -24.21
CA PHE A 178 -11.29 2.34 -24.63
C PHE A 178 -12.03 2.79 -25.88
#